data_b8fb61d682d9842f842488e78affc3a4
#
_entry.id   b8fb61d682d9842f842488e78affc3a4
#
_cell.length_a   1.000
_cell.length_b   1.000
_cell.length_c   1.000
_cell.angle_alpha   90.00
_cell.angle_beta   90.00
_cell.angle_gamma   90.00
#
_symmetry.space_group_name_H-M   'P 1'
#
loop_
_entity.id
_entity.type
_entity.pdbx_description
1 polymer ?
#
loop_
_entity_poly.entity_id
_entity_poly.type
_entity_poly.pdbx_seq_one_letter_code
_entity_poly.pdbx_strand_id
1 'polypeptide(L)'
;MSVRPEGSERAHSLIPEAPEGRRTYVLDTSVLLSDPRALLNFAEHEVVVPIVVITELEGKRHHPELGHFARAALRILDRLRLENGGLVGPVPVNNEGGVLLVELNHSDPLCLPDGFRLGDNDTRILAVAQSYRLAGHSVVLVTKDLPLRVKASAIGLEAEEYRHELVPSSGWTGMVNLEVPDEMISTLYEEGSVVDSIFDEIPVHAGLVLEGPNGTALARRMSDASARLVPNDQEAFGIRGRSAEQRIALDILLDPQVGIVSMGGRAGTGKSALALCAGLEAVMERQLHKKVMVFRPLYAVGGQDLGYLPGDEGDKMAPWGQAVLDTLTSVTNNYVIEEVMSRGMLEILPLTHIRGRSLHDAFVIVDEAQSLERNVLLTVLSRIGQNSRVVLTHDVAQRDNLRVGRYDGVAAVVERLRGHDLFGHVTLTRSERSPIEIGRAHV
;
A
#
# COMPACT_ATOMS: atom_id res chain seq x y z
N MET A 1 -60.27 1.13 -12.21
CA MET A 1 -59.71 -0.13 -12.71
C MET A 1 -58.38 0.23 -13.36
N SER A 2 -57.29 0.08 -12.62
CA SER A 2 -55.95 0.35 -13.11
C SER A 2 -55.38 -0.97 -13.61
N VAL A 3 -55.12 -1.05 -14.91
CA VAL A 3 -54.52 -2.20 -15.56
C VAL A 3 -53.04 -2.14 -15.22
N ARG A 4 -52.52 -3.09 -14.42
CA ARG A 4 -51.11 -3.32 -14.26
C ARG A 4 -50.53 -3.84 -15.58
N PRO A 5 -49.43 -3.35 -16.08
CA PRO A 5 -48.84 -3.88 -17.29
C PRO A 5 -48.22 -5.27 -17.02
N GLU A 6 -48.58 -6.25 -17.83
CA GLU A 6 -48.16 -7.67 -17.79
C GLU A 6 -46.63 -7.87 -17.94
N GLY A 7 -45.85 -6.81 -18.15
CA GLY A 7 -44.38 -6.86 -18.27
C GLY A 7 -43.64 -7.02 -16.95
N SER A 8 -44.19 -6.57 -15.80
CA SER A 8 -43.53 -6.59 -14.51
C SER A 8 -43.43 -7.98 -13.87
N GLU A 9 -44.42 -8.86 -14.15
CA GLU A 9 -44.44 -10.23 -13.61
C GLU A 9 -43.42 -11.17 -14.29
N ARG A 10 -43.08 -10.92 -15.58
CA ARG A 10 -42.08 -11.74 -16.29
C ARG A 10 -40.61 -11.44 -15.90
N ALA A 11 -40.29 -10.23 -15.52
CA ALA A 11 -38.94 -9.86 -15.09
C ALA A 11 -38.60 -10.42 -13.69
N HIS A 12 -39.57 -10.48 -12.78
CA HIS A 12 -39.37 -11.07 -11.44
C HIS A 12 -39.23 -12.61 -11.47
N SER A 13 -39.74 -13.30 -12.48
CA SER A 13 -39.64 -14.78 -12.59
C SER A 13 -38.22 -15.28 -12.97
N LEU A 14 -37.30 -14.42 -13.33
CA LEU A 14 -35.93 -14.75 -13.76
C LEU A 14 -34.90 -14.55 -12.69
N ILE A 15 -35.22 -13.83 -11.61
CA ILE A 15 -34.33 -13.67 -10.43
C ILE A 15 -34.54 -14.91 -9.55
N PRO A 16 -33.42 -15.59 -9.12
CA PRO A 16 -33.54 -16.71 -8.19
C PRO A 16 -34.27 -16.32 -6.89
N GLU A 17 -34.85 -17.30 -6.20
CA GLU A 17 -35.44 -17.05 -4.88
C GLU A 17 -34.35 -16.54 -3.90
N ALA A 18 -34.74 -15.62 -3.00
CA ALA A 18 -33.86 -15.05 -2.02
C ALA A 18 -33.33 -16.16 -1.08
N PRO A 19 -31.99 -16.30 -0.95
CA PRO A 19 -31.41 -17.32 -0.09
C PRO A 19 -31.66 -16.97 1.39
N GLU A 20 -32.19 -17.94 2.16
CA GLU A 20 -32.42 -17.75 3.60
C GLU A 20 -31.11 -17.44 4.36
N GLY A 21 -31.13 -16.38 5.18
CA GLY A 21 -30.02 -16.00 6.05
C GLY A 21 -28.80 -15.43 5.33
N ARG A 22 -28.82 -15.27 4.00
CA ARG A 22 -27.74 -14.73 3.20
C ARG A 22 -28.04 -13.33 2.71
N ARG A 23 -26.99 -12.51 2.53
CA ARG A 23 -27.07 -11.23 1.81
C ARG A 23 -26.68 -11.43 0.35
N THR A 24 -27.20 -10.59 -0.51
CA THR A 24 -26.86 -10.52 -1.93
C THR A 24 -26.03 -9.26 -2.17
N TYR A 25 -24.75 -9.42 -2.52
CA TYR A 25 -23.83 -8.33 -2.81
C TYR A 25 -23.73 -8.10 -4.32
N VAL A 26 -24.22 -6.97 -4.80
CA VAL A 26 -24.09 -6.56 -6.19
C VAL A 26 -22.81 -5.74 -6.36
N LEU A 27 -21.87 -6.23 -7.16
CA LEU A 27 -20.58 -5.60 -7.34
C LEU A 27 -20.54 -4.64 -8.52
N ASP A 28 -20.00 -3.46 -8.28
CA ASP A 28 -19.65 -2.48 -9.31
C ASP A 28 -18.25 -2.76 -9.90
N THR A 29 -18.00 -2.25 -11.10
CA THR A 29 -16.73 -2.36 -11.84
C THR A 29 -15.54 -1.81 -11.06
N SER A 30 -15.73 -0.71 -10.34
CA SER A 30 -14.67 -0.08 -9.53
C SER A 30 -14.10 -1.01 -8.46
N VAL A 31 -14.92 -1.92 -7.93
CA VAL A 31 -14.50 -2.95 -6.97
C VAL A 31 -13.51 -3.91 -7.62
N LEU A 32 -13.86 -4.49 -8.77
CA LEU A 32 -13.04 -5.48 -9.46
C LEU A 32 -11.78 -4.89 -10.11
N LEU A 33 -11.82 -3.61 -10.46
CA LEU A 33 -10.65 -2.87 -10.93
C LEU A 33 -9.67 -2.52 -9.81
N SER A 34 -10.13 -2.59 -8.57
CA SER A 34 -9.28 -2.38 -7.39
C SER A 34 -8.83 -3.70 -6.76
N ASP A 35 -9.73 -4.67 -6.62
CA ASP A 35 -9.45 -6.03 -6.15
C ASP A 35 -10.16 -7.09 -7.01
N PRO A 36 -9.48 -7.73 -7.96
CA PRO A 36 -10.05 -8.84 -8.72
C PRO A 36 -10.51 -10.02 -7.86
N ARG A 37 -9.92 -10.19 -6.65
CA ARG A 37 -10.30 -11.25 -5.72
C ARG A 37 -11.55 -10.95 -4.91
N ALA A 38 -12.10 -9.74 -5.01
CA ALA A 38 -13.37 -9.40 -4.38
C ALA A 38 -14.48 -10.40 -4.71
N LEU A 39 -14.45 -11.00 -5.91
CA LEU A 39 -15.36 -12.09 -6.31
C LEU A 39 -15.42 -13.28 -5.33
N LEU A 40 -14.38 -13.47 -4.50
CA LEU A 40 -14.18 -14.63 -3.63
C LEU A 40 -14.30 -14.29 -2.12
N ASN A 41 -14.49 -13.01 -1.77
CA ASN A 41 -14.26 -12.50 -0.41
C ASN A 41 -15.55 -12.19 0.39
N PHE A 42 -16.69 -12.78 0.02
CA PHE A 42 -17.98 -12.52 0.66
C PHE A 42 -18.51 -13.71 1.48
N ALA A 43 -17.60 -14.49 2.07
CA ALA A 43 -17.91 -15.60 2.98
C ALA A 43 -19.03 -16.51 2.43
N GLU A 44 -20.10 -16.75 3.20
CA GLU A 44 -21.26 -17.57 2.85
C GLU A 44 -22.29 -16.88 1.93
N HIS A 45 -22.05 -15.62 1.58
CA HIS A 45 -23.04 -14.77 0.90
C HIS A 45 -23.07 -14.97 -0.62
N GLU A 46 -24.08 -14.36 -1.26
CA GLU A 46 -24.24 -14.36 -2.71
C GLU A 46 -23.57 -13.11 -3.33
N VAL A 47 -22.75 -13.31 -4.33
CA VAL A 47 -22.15 -12.24 -5.14
C VAL A 47 -22.81 -12.20 -6.51
N VAL A 48 -23.39 -11.06 -6.86
CA VAL A 48 -24.01 -10.82 -8.16
C VAL A 48 -23.11 -9.87 -8.96
N VAL A 49 -22.69 -10.31 -10.15
CA VAL A 49 -21.93 -9.52 -11.10
C VAL A 49 -22.79 -9.18 -12.30
N PRO A 50 -23.28 -7.93 -12.44
CA PRO A 50 -24.02 -7.52 -13.62
C PRO A 50 -23.18 -7.67 -14.90
N ILE A 51 -23.80 -8.10 -16.01
CA ILE A 51 -23.10 -8.29 -17.30
C ILE A 51 -22.42 -6.99 -17.78
N VAL A 52 -22.98 -5.84 -17.45
CA VAL A 52 -22.40 -4.53 -17.77
C VAL A 52 -21.02 -4.36 -17.13
N VAL A 53 -20.80 -4.90 -15.94
CA VAL A 53 -19.48 -4.89 -15.25
C VAL A 53 -18.46 -5.69 -16.06
N ILE A 54 -18.84 -6.86 -16.58
CA ILE A 54 -17.97 -7.68 -17.43
C ILE A 54 -17.62 -6.92 -18.72
N THR A 55 -18.59 -6.25 -19.34
CA THR A 55 -18.37 -5.42 -20.54
C THR A 55 -17.40 -4.27 -20.26
N GLU A 56 -17.52 -3.62 -19.11
CA GLU A 56 -16.59 -2.55 -18.72
C GLU A 56 -15.18 -3.05 -18.43
N LEU A 57 -15.05 -4.21 -17.77
CA LEU A 57 -13.76 -4.86 -17.57
C LEU A 57 -13.10 -5.20 -18.92
N GLU A 58 -13.90 -5.70 -19.90
CA GLU A 58 -13.40 -5.97 -21.23
C GLU A 58 -12.88 -4.71 -21.92
N GLY A 59 -13.62 -3.62 -21.90
CA GLY A 59 -13.21 -2.31 -22.42
C GLY A 59 -11.92 -1.77 -21.80
N LYS A 60 -11.64 -2.14 -20.55
CA LYS A 60 -10.45 -1.70 -19.82
C LYS A 60 -9.24 -2.66 -19.91
N ARG A 61 -9.34 -3.78 -20.63
CA ARG A 61 -8.25 -4.80 -20.77
C ARG A 61 -6.91 -4.25 -21.23
N HIS A 62 -6.93 -3.22 -22.05
CA HIS A 62 -5.75 -2.57 -22.64
C HIS A 62 -5.41 -1.24 -21.96
N HIS A 63 -6.15 -0.84 -20.93
CA HIS A 63 -5.84 0.39 -20.21
C HIS A 63 -4.46 0.27 -19.52
N PRO A 64 -3.57 1.29 -19.63
CA PRO A 64 -2.21 1.23 -19.12
C PRO A 64 -2.13 0.87 -17.62
N GLU A 65 -3.00 1.43 -16.81
CA GLU A 65 -3.02 1.27 -15.34
C GLU A 65 -3.98 0.16 -14.89
N LEU A 66 -5.20 0.15 -15.41
CA LEU A 66 -6.28 -0.74 -14.96
C LEU A 66 -6.33 -2.09 -15.68
N GLY A 67 -5.63 -2.22 -16.82
CA GLY A 67 -5.72 -3.43 -17.65
C GLY A 67 -5.23 -4.69 -16.95
N HIS A 68 -4.31 -4.59 -16.00
CA HIS A 68 -3.87 -5.75 -15.21
C HIS A 68 -5.02 -6.30 -14.36
N PHE A 69 -5.73 -5.45 -13.65
CA PHE A 69 -6.87 -5.83 -12.80
C PHE A 69 -8.03 -6.36 -13.62
N ALA A 70 -8.38 -5.68 -14.71
CA ALA A 70 -9.43 -6.13 -15.61
C ALA A 70 -9.16 -7.54 -16.14
N ARG A 71 -7.94 -7.81 -16.61
CA ARG A 71 -7.54 -9.16 -17.04
C ARG A 71 -7.53 -10.17 -15.90
N ALA A 72 -7.14 -9.78 -14.70
CA ALA A 72 -7.14 -10.67 -13.54
C ALA A 72 -8.56 -11.06 -13.11
N ALA A 73 -9.49 -10.11 -13.05
CA ALA A 73 -10.91 -10.37 -12.75
C ALA A 73 -11.54 -11.30 -13.80
N LEU A 74 -11.33 -11.01 -15.08
CA LEU A 74 -11.82 -11.86 -16.18
C LEU A 74 -11.24 -13.28 -16.15
N ARG A 75 -9.97 -13.46 -15.74
CA ARG A 75 -9.38 -14.80 -15.55
C ARG A 75 -10.01 -15.57 -14.40
N ILE A 76 -10.37 -14.89 -13.30
CA ILE A 76 -11.07 -15.53 -12.18
C ILE A 76 -12.44 -16.00 -12.65
N LEU A 77 -13.20 -15.16 -13.35
CA LEU A 77 -14.51 -15.54 -13.90
C LEU A 77 -14.39 -16.69 -14.91
N ASP A 78 -13.40 -16.69 -15.79
CA ASP A 78 -13.17 -17.78 -16.75
C ASP A 78 -12.79 -19.09 -16.05
N ARG A 79 -11.97 -19.04 -15.00
CA ARG A 79 -11.64 -20.21 -14.17
C ARG A 79 -12.89 -20.79 -13.52
N LEU A 80 -13.72 -19.95 -12.88
CA LEU A 80 -14.99 -20.39 -12.26
C LEU A 80 -15.92 -21.01 -13.30
N ARG A 81 -15.98 -20.46 -14.53
CA ARG A 81 -16.71 -21.01 -15.65
C ARG A 81 -16.26 -22.43 -16.02
N LEU A 82 -14.94 -22.64 -16.09
CA LEU A 82 -14.35 -23.94 -16.46
C LEU A 82 -14.56 -24.99 -15.36
N GLU A 83 -14.36 -24.60 -14.10
CA GLU A 83 -14.51 -25.50 -12.94
C GLU A 83 -15.96 -25.95 -12.72
N ASN A 84 -16.95 -25.12 -13.08
CA ASN A 84 -18.38 -25.39 -12.85
C ASN A 84 -19.18 -25.73 -14.13
N GLY A 85 -18.51 -25.87 -15.27
CA GLY A 85 -19.17 -26.18 -16.54
C GLY A 85 -20.01 -25.06 -17.13
N GLY A 86 -19.91 -23.82 -16.61
CA GLY A 86 -20.64 -22.62 -17.04
C GLY A 86 -20.86 -21.61 -15.91
N LEU A 87 -21.52 -20.50 -16.24
CA LEU A 87 -21.94 -19.45 -15.28
C LEU A 87 -23.45 -19.13 -15.44
N VAL A 88 -24.24 -20.12 -15.85
CA VAL A 88 -25.69 -19.96 -16.12
C VAL A 88 -26.51 -19.86 -14.83
N GLY A 89 -25.95 -20.29 -13.71
CA GLY A 89 -26.57 -20.23 -12.38
C GLY A 89 -25.53 -19.88 -11.31
N PRO A 90 -25.93 -19.88 -10.04
CA PRO A 90 -25.02 -19.66 -8.93
C PRO A 90 -23.91 -20.71 -8.91
N VAL A 91 -22.64 -20.27 -8.89
CA VAL A 91 -21.46 -21.14 -8.81
C VAL A 91 -20.73 -20.94 -7.49
N PRO A 92 -20.21 -22.00 -6.83
CA PRO A 92 -19.46 -21.88 -5.59
C PRO A 92 -18.15 -21.13 -5.84
N VAL A 93 -17.77 -20.24 -4.91
CA VAL A 93 -16.55 -19.42 -5.04
C VAL A 93 -15.52 -19.63 -3.93
N ASN A 94 -15.94 -20.21 -2.80
CA ASN A 94 -15.10 -20.48 -1.64
C ASN A 94 -15.57 -21.69 -0.85
N ASN A 95 -14.83 -22.08 0.21
CA ASN A 95 -15.17 -23.20 1.09
C ASN A 95 -16.16 -22.82 2.21
N GLU A 96 -16.59 -21.57 2.29
CA GLU A 96 -17.51 -21.05 3.32
C GLU A 96 -18.96 -21.07 2.84
N GLY A 97 -19.21 -21.54 1.63
CA GLY A 97 -20.55 -21.64 1.02
C GLY A 97 -20.95 -20.43 0.19
N GLY A 98 -20.01 -19.51 -0.07
CA GLY A 98 -20.25 -18.37 -0.95
C GLY A 98 -20.53 -18.78 -2.40
N VAL A 99 -21.42 -18.06 -3.06
CA VAL A 99 -21.79 -18.31 -4.46
C VAL A 99 -21.68 -17.04 -5.29
N LEU A 100 -21.41 -17.20 -6.58
CA LEU A 100 -21.36 -16.11 -7.56
C LEU A 100 -22.39 -16.37 -8.66
N LEU A 101 -23.10 -15.32 -9.04
CA LEU A 101 -24.03 -15.29 -10.16
C LEU A 101 -23.66 -14.16 -11.12
N VAL A 102 -23.61 -14.47 -12.42
CA VAL A 102 -23.54 -13.44 -13.47
C VAL A 102 -24.95 -13.08 -13.90
N GLU A 103 -25.34 -11.84 -13.66
CA GLU A 103 -26.66 -11.30 -13.98
C GLU A 103 -26.68 -10.71 -15.40
N LEU A 104 -27.57 -11.21 -16.26
CA LEU A 104 -27.62 -10.84 -17.68
C LEU A 104 -28.46 -9.57 -17.98
N ASN A 105 -28.62 -8.66 -17.01
CA ASN A 105 -29.47 -7.47 -17.08
C ASN A 105 -30.99 -7.77 -17.24
N HIS A 106 -31.46 -8.81 -16.60
CA HIS A 106 -32.90 -9.07 -16.47
C HIS A 106 -33.59 -8.05 -15.55
N SER A 107 -33.08 -6.84 -15.49
CA SER A 107 -33.64 -5.77 -14.68
C SER A 107 -34.81 -5.12 -15.37
N ASP A 108 -35.89 -4.90 -14.62
CA ASP A 108 -37.03 -4.11 -15.10
C ASP A 108 -36.62 -2.63 -15.16
N PRO A 109 -36.66 -1.99 -16.33
CA PRO A 109 -36.39 -0.55 -16.44
C PRO A 109 -37.26 0.33 -15.55
N LEU A 110 -38.43 -0.14 -15.18
CA LEU A 110 -39.40 0.59 -14.35
C LEU A 110 -39.14 0.46 -12.84
N CYS A 111 -38.09 -0.29 -12.44
CA CYS A 111 -37.73 -0.45 -11.02
C CYS A 111 -37.06 0.80 -10.44
N LEU A 112 -36.57 1.72 -11.28
CA LEU A 112 -35.94 2.98 -10.89
C LEU A 112 -36.86 4.18 -11.13
N PRO A 113 -36.73 5.29 -10.35
CA PRO A 113 -37.48 6.53 -10.58
C PRO A 113 -37.16 7.16 -11.96
N ASP A 114 -38.10 7.91 -12.52
CA ASP A 114 -38.01 8.53 -13.87
C ASP A 114 -36.78 9.41 -14.12
N GLY A 115 -36.07 9.85 -13.11
CA GLY A 115 -34.84 10.65 -13.22
C GLY A 115 -33.58 9.87 -13.65
N PHE A 116 -33.63 8.53 -13.66
CA PHE A 116 -32.49 7.68 -14.01
C PHE A 116 -32.49 7.32 -15.50
N ARG A 117 -31.36 7.58 -16.17
CA ARG A 117 -31.17 7.25 -17.60
C ARG A 117 -30.58 5.85 -17.75
N LEU A 118 -31.34 4.90 -18.29
CA LEU A 118 -30.89 3.51 -18.50
C LEU A 118 -29.74 3.35 -19.51
N GLY A 119 -29.30 4.41 -20.18
CA GLY A 119 -28.12 4.39 -21.06
C GLY A 119 -26.78 4.41 -20.30
N ASP A 120 -26.78 4.76 -19.03
CA ASP A 120 -25.60 4.83 -18.18
C ASP A 120 -25.36 3.48 -17.46
N ASN A 121 -24.12 3.02 -17.44
CA ASN A 121 -23.73 1.74 -16.85
C ASN A 121 -24.02 1.69 -15.34
N ASP A 122 -23.74 2.78 -14.62
CA ASP A 122 -24.09 2.93 -13.20
C ASP A 122 -25.58 2.69 -12.96
N THR A 123 -26.42 3.27 -13.82
CA THR A 123 -27.87 3.11 -13.72
C THR A 123 -28.31 1.66 -13.97
N ARG A 124 -27.63 0.92 -14.86
CA ARG A 124 -27.87 -0.51 -15.07
C ARG A 124 -27.50 -1.34 -13.85
N ILE A 125 -26.36 -1.05 -13.20
CA ILE A 125 -25.95 -1.71 -11.96
C ILE A 125 -26.96 -1.44 -10.85
N LEU A 126 -27.43 -0.19 -10.70
CA LEU A 126 -28.49 0.18 -9.75
C LEU A 126 -29.79 -0.57 -10.05
N ALA A 127 -30.18 -0.70 -11.32
CA ALA A 127 -31.40 -1.40 -11.72
C ALA A 127 -31.33 -2.90 -11.36
N VAL A 128 -30.19 -3.56 -11.55
CA VAL A 128 -29.97 -4.94 -11.09
C VAL A 128 -30.15 -5.03 -9.58
N ALA A 129 -29.44 -4.22 -8.80
CA ALA A 129 -29.53 -4.23 -7.35
C ALA A 129 -30.95 -3.96 -6.84
N GLN A 130 -31.65 -3.00 -7.44
CA GLN A 130 -33.04 -2.67 -7.10
C GLN A 130 -34.01 -3.80 -7.45
N SER A 131 -33.85 -4.48 -8.59
CA SER A 131 -34.65 -5.60 -9.01
C SER A 131 -34.52 -6.78 -8.02
N TYR A 132 -33.35 -7.11 -7.57
CA TYR A 132 -33.12 -8.12 -6.54
C TYR A 132 -33.78 -7.74 -5.20
N ARG A 133 -33.68 -6.47 -4.80
CA ARG A 133 -34.35 -5.98 -3.59
C ARG A 133 -35.87 -6.12 -3.70
N LEU A 134 -36.46 -5.78 -4.84
CA LEU A 134 -37.92 -5.92 -5.09
C LEU A 134 -38.35 -7.38 -5.15
N ALA A 135 -37.45 -8.29 -5.53
CA ALA A 135 -37.67 -9.74 -5.47
C ALA A 135 -37.51 -10.33 -4.05
N GLY A 136 -37.21 -9.52 -3.04
CA GLY A 136 -37.16 -9.93 -1.64
C GLY A 136 -35.77 -10.27 -1.11
N HIS A 137 -34.70 -10.06 -1.90
CA HIS A 137 -33.34 -10.25 -1.43
C HIS A 137 -32.87 -9.15 -0.45
N SER A 138 -32.02 -9.52 0.52
CA SER A 138 -31.30 -8.56 1.34
C SER A 138 -30.08 -8.06 0.56
N VAL A 139 -30.25 -6.98 -0.21
CA VAL A 139 -29.28 -6.50 -1.19
C VAL A 139 -28.40 -5.42 -0.62
N VAL A 140 -27.11 -5.52 -0.90
CA VAL A 140 -26.10 -4.47 -0.66
C VAL A 140 -25.37 -4.19 -1.98
N LEU A 141 -25.40 -2.94 -2.45
CA LEU A 141 -24.57 -2.50 -3.56
C LEU A 141 -23.16 -2.20 -3.04
N VAL A 142 -22.14 -2.86 -3.60
CA VAL A 142 -20.76 -2.63 -3.23
C VAL A 142 -20.06 -1.87 -4.34
N THR A 143 -19.58 -0.66 -4.03
CA THR A 143 -18.91 0.22 -4.99
C THR A 143 -17.91 1.14 -4.30
N LYS A 144 -16.88 1.54 -5.03
CA LYS A 144 -15.92 2.58 -4.62
C LYS A 144 -16.31 3.97 -5.11
N ASP A 145 -17.28 4.04 -6.02
CA ASP A 145 -17.77 5.30 -6.56
C ASP A 145 -18.74 5.98 -5.57
N LEU A 146 -18.33 7.15 -5.07
CA LEU A 146 -19.15 7.94 -4.15
C LEU A 146 -20.48 8.43 -4.80
N PRO A 147 -20.50 8.98 -6.03
CA PRO A 147 -21.74 9.30 -6.75
C PRO A 147 -22.69 8.13 -6.84
N LEU A 148 -22.22 6.92 -7.14
CA LEU A 148 -23.06 5.73 -7.24
C LEU A 148 -23.66 5.34 -5.89
N ARG A 149 -22.90 5.44 -4.78
CA ARG A 149 -23.41 5.21 -3.43
C ARG A 149 -24.49 6.23 -3.04
N VAL A 150 -24.29 7.50 -3.39
CA VAL A 150 -25.30 8.56 -3.14
C VAL A 150 -26.58 8.28 -3.92
N LYS A 151 -26.48 7.91 -5.22
CA LYS A 151 -27.63 7.52 -6.05
C LYS A 151 -28.38 6.32 -5.46
N ALA A 152 -27.66 5.29 -5.00
CA ALA A 152 -28.24 4.11 -4.36
C ALA A 152 -29.01 4.48 -3.08
N SER A 153 -28.41 5.27 -2.20
CA SER A 153 -29.04 5.76 -0.97
C SER A 153 -30.31 6.56 -1.25
N ALA A 154 -30.34 7.38 -2.31
CA ALA A 154 -31.49 8.18 -2.69
C ALA A 154 -32.72 7.36 -3.08
N ILE A 155 -32.53 6.11 -3.54
CA ILE A 155 -33.63 5.17 -3.87
C ILE A 155 -33.88 4.14 -2.75
N GLY A 156 -33.27 4.34 -1.56
CA GLY A 156 -33.42 3.46 -0.41
C GLY A 156 -32.72 2.11 -0.54
N LEU A 157 -31.71 2.01 -1.40
CA LEU A 157 -30.86 0.83 -1.54
C LEU A 157 -29.65 0.94 -0.61
N GLU A 158 -29.37 -0.11 0.16
CA GLU A 158 -28.16 -0.19 0.99
C GLU A 158 -26.93 -0.24 0.07
N ALA A 159 -25.95 0.64 0.34
CA ALA A 159 -24.73 0.72 -0.45
C ALA A 159 -23.52 0.90 0.45
N GLU A 160 -22.50 0.07 0.22
CA GLU A 160 -21.27 0.04 1.00
C GLU A 160 -20.04 0.29 0.13
N GLU A 161 -19.02 0.89 0.75
CA GLU A 161 -17.69 0.97 0.14
C GLU A 161 -16.96 -0.38 0.32
N TYR A 162 -16.40 -0.92 -0.77
CA TYR A 162 -15.53 -2.08 -0.68
C TYR A 162 -14.26 -1.75 0.11
N ARG A 163 -14.08 -2.40 1.25
CA ARG A 163 -13.01 -2.08 2.22
C ARG A 163 -12.01 -3.22 2.44
N HIS A 164 -12.21 -4.38 1.84
CA HIS A 164 -11.35 -5.55 2.07
C HIS A 164 -9.89 -5.33 1.60
N GLU A 165 -9.65 -4.36 0.74
CA GLU A 165 -8.31 -3.90 0.35
C GLU A 165 -7.64 -3.03 1.42
N LEU A 166 -8.40 -2.54 2.38
CA LEU A 166 -7.85 -1.79 3.49
C LEU A 166 -7.02 -2.76 4.31
N VAL A 167 -5.71 -2.72 4.12
CA VAL A 167 -4.79 -3.35 5.06
C VAL A 167 -5.10 -2.72 6.40
N PRO A 168 -5.54 -3.49 7.41
CA PRO A 168 -5.69 -2.95 8.75
C PRO A 168 -4.32 -2.38 9.12
N SER A 169 -4.20 -1.08 9.25
CA SER A 169 -3.01 -0.50 9.83
C SER A 169 -3.05 -0.86 11.30
N SER A 170 -2.20 -1.78 11.72
CA SER A 170 -2.06 -2.14 13.13
C SER A 170 -1.53 -0.98 13.97
N GLY A 171 -1.12 0.12 13.32
CA GLY A 171 -0.38 1.20 13.97
C GLY A 171 1.05 0.80 14.35
N TRP A 172 1.57 -0.31 13.79
CA TRP A 172 2.91 -0.79 14.07
C TRP A 172 3.97 0.25 13.72
N THR A 173 4.71 0.68 14.74
CA THR A 173 5.76 1.70 14.61
C THR A 173 7.16 1.13 14.45
N GLY A 174 7.33 -0.17 14.59
CA GLY A 174 8.65 -0.80 14.65
C GLY A 174 9.31 -0.73 16.03
N MET A 175 8.66 -0.11 17.03
CA MET A 175 9.20 0.08 18.38
C MET A 175 8.31 -0.59 19.43
N VAL A 176 8.93 -1.16 20.46
CA VAL A 176 8.27 -1.79 21.63
C VAL A 176 8.97 -1.30 22.89
N ASN A 177 8.19 -0.88 23.87
CA ASN A 177 8.69 -0.57 25.22
C ASN A 177 8.41 -1.76 26.13
N LEU A 178 9.41 -2.19 26.89
CA LEU A 178 9.34 -3.32 27.82
C LEU A 178 9.92 -2.94 29.16
N GLU A 179 9.17 -3.23 30.22
CA GLU A 179 9.68 -3.21 31.58
C GLU A 179 10.44 -4.50 31.86
N VAL A 180 11.70 -4.41 32.28
CA VAL A 180 12.59 -5.56 32.48
C VAL A 180 13.38 -5.40 33.78
N PRO A 181 13.89 -6.52 34.37
CA PRO A 181 14.80 -6.46 35.52
C PRO A 181 16.13 -5.79 35.17
N ASP A 182 16.76 -5.11 36.14
CA ASP A 182 18.08 -4.46 35.95
C ASP A 182 19.17 -5.46 35.55
N GLU A 183 19.08 -6.72 36.00
CA GLU A 183 20.00 -7.80 35.63
C GLU A 183 20.04 -8.01 34.12
N MET A 184 18.87 -7.96 33.44
CA MET A 184 18.80 -8.09 31.99
C MET A 184 19.50 -6.92 31.28
N ILE A 185 19.32 -5.70 31.77
CA ILE A 185 19.98 -4.51 31.23
C ILE A 185 21.51 -4.62 31.43
N SER A 186 21.96 -5.06 32.61
CA SER A 186 23.38 -5.27 32.91
C SER A 186 24.01 -6.31 31.98
N THR A 187 23.35 -7.47 31.83
CA THR A 187 23.78 -8.54 30.91
C THR A 187 23.89 -8.01 29.47
N LEU A 188 22.89 -7.22 29.03
CA LEU A 188 22.88 -6.66 27.68
C LEU A 188 24.06 -5.71 27.43
N TYR A 189 24.46 -4.90 28.43
CA TYR A 189 25.63 -4.03 28.31
C TYR A 189 26.96 -4.79 28.40
N GLU A 190 27.01 -5.88 29.18
CA GLU A 190 28.23 -6.68 29.35
C GLU A 190 28.47 -7.63 28.17
N GLU A 191 27.45 -8.31 27.68
CA GLU A 191 27.54 -9.36 26.66
C GLU A 191 27.15 -8.87 25.24
N GLY A 192 26.54 -7.69 25.14
CA GLY A 192 26.06 -7.12 23.87
C GLY A 192 24.74 -7.72 23.36
N SER A 193 24.29 -8.84 23.95
CA SER A 193 23.02 -9.49 23.60
C SER A 193 22.46 -10.29 24.78
N VAL A 194 21.14 -10.48 24.78
CA VAL A 194 20.44 -11.29 25.77
C VAL A 194 19.33 -12.10 25.12
N VAL A 195 19.12 -13.33 25.57
CA VAL A 195 18.04 -14.23 25.13
C VAL A 195 17.05 -14.39 26.27
N ASP A 196 15.78 -14.09 26.01
CA ASP A 196 14.70 -14.27 26.97
C ASP A 196 13.37 -14.50 26.22
N SER A 197 12.51 -15.32 26.81
CA SER A 197 11.19 -15.66 26.22
C SER A 197 10.24 -14.46 26.08
N ILE A 198 10.50 -13.35 26.78
CA ILE A 198 9.75 -12.09 26.63
C ILE A 198 9.81 -11.54 25.19
N PHE A 199 10.85 -11.92 24.42
CA PHE A 199 11.04 -11.48 23.05
C PHE A 199 10.39 -12.38 22.00
N ASP A 200 9.88 -13.56 22.34
CA ASP A 200 9.41 -14.58 21.38
C ASP A 200 8.28 -14.07 20.48
N GLU A 201 7.32 -13.33 21.03
CA GLU A 201 6.18 -12.80 20.28
C GLU A 201 6.47 -11.46 19.58
N ILE A 202 7.66 -10.88 19.82
CA ILE A 202 8.02 -9.58 19.23
C ILE A 202 8.54 -9.81 17.81
N PRO A 203 8.05 -9.04 16.83
CA PRO A 203 8.52 -9.16 15.46
C PRO A 203 10.02 -8.96 15.30
N VAL A 204 10.66 -9.75 14.45
CA VAL A 204 12.09 -9.60 14.11
C VAL A 204 12.36 -8.18 13.63
N HIS A 205 13.51 -7.63 13.99
CA HIS A 205 13.97 -6.27 13.76
C HIS A 205 13.19 -5.16 14.47
N ALA A 206 12.28 -5.49 15.38
CA ALA A 206 11.68 -4.49 16.26
C ALA A 206 12.74 -3.82 17.14
N GLY A 207 12.68 -2.50 17.27
CA GLY A 207 13.43 -1.74 18.26
C GLY A 207 12.83 -1.93 19.64
N LEU A 208 13.65 -2.24 20.62
CA LEU A 208 13.27 -2.49 22.01
C LEU A 208 13.81 -1.38 22.89
N VAL A 209 12.93 -0.64 23.54
CA VAL A 209 13.28 0.25 24.64
C VAL A 209 13.05 -0.53 25.93
N LEU A 210 14.13 -0.99 26.55
CA LEU A 210 14.11 -1.76 27.78
C LEU A 210 14.22 -0.79 28.96
N GLU A 211 13.26 -0.81 29.87
CA GLU A 211 13.17 0.08 31.02
C GLU A 211 13.24 -0.75 32.30
N GLY A 212 14.30 -0.56 33.06
CA GLY A 212 14.47 -1.12 34.39
C GLY A 212 14.35 -0.05 35.48
N PRO A 213 14.25 -0.44 36.76
CA PRO A 213 14.18 0.49 37.89
C PRO A 213 15.34 1.51 37.95
N ASN A 214 16.53 1.14 37.52
CA ASN A 214 17.74 1.95 37.65
C ASN A 214 18.37 2.36 36.31
N GLY A 215 17.81 1.95 35.16
CA GLY A 215 18.40 2.27 33.86
C GLY A 215 17.55 1.86 32.69
N THR A 216 17.99 2.29 31.51
CA THR A 216 17.34 1.96 30.24
C THR A 216 18.37 1.44 29.24
N ALA A 217 17.97 0.57 28.32
CA ALA A 217 18.78 0.14 27.20
C ALA A 217 17.98 0.17 25.90
N LEU A 218 18.69 0.42 24.79
CA LEU A 218 18.12 0.30 23.45
C LEU A 218 18.68 -0.94 22.79
N ALA A 219 17.79 -1.83 22.37
CA ALA A 219 18.17 -3.08 21.72
C ALA A 219 17.34 -3.29 20.45
N ARG A 220 17.75 -4.25 19.62
CA ARG A 220 16.98 -4.73 18.48
C ARG A 220 16.73 -6.23 18.59
N ARG A 221 15.50 -6.66 18.34
CA ARG A 221 15.10 -8.07 18.26
C ARG A 221 15.73 -8.73 17.04
N MET A 222 16.51 -9.78 17.24
CA MET A 222 17.20 -10.53 16.18
C MET A 222 16.41 -11.80 15.78
N SER A 223 16.72 -12.39 14.63
CA SER A 223 16.05 -13.61 14.13
C SER A 223 16.22 -14.84 15.00
N ASP A 224 17.28 -14.91 15.79
CA ASP A 224 17.58 -15.97 16.75
C ASP A 224 16.87 -15.84 18.11
N ALA A 225 15.85 -15.02 18.21
CA ALA A 225 15.11 -14.69 19.41
C ALA A 225 15.87 -13.87 20.47
N SER A 226 17.11 -13.42 20.18
CA SER A 226 17.87 -12.53 21.05
C SER A 226 17.47 -11.05 20.89
N ALA A 227 17.76 -10.26 21.92
CA ALA A 227 17.83 -8.81 21.86
C ALA A 227 19.30 -8.39 21.81
N ARG A 228 19.71 -7.66 20.77
CA ARG A 228 21.07 -7.14 20.59
C ARG A 228 21.13 -5.66 20.94
N LEU A 229 22.11 -5.27 21.76
CA LEU A 229 22.35 -3.87 22.12
C LEU A 229 22.58 -3.00 20.88
N VAL A 230 21.92 -1.86 20.81
CA VAL A 230 22.16 -0.86 19.78
C VAL A 230 23.11 0.21 20.30
N PRO A 231 24.35 0.31 19.74
CA PRO A 231 25.35 1.25 20.22
C PRO A 231 24.90 2.70 20.17
N ASN A 232 25.35 3.51 21.15
CA ASN A 232 25.04 4.94 21.21
C ASN A 232 25.81 5.77 20.19
N ASP A 233 26.97 5.29 19.76
CA ASP A 233 27.94 5.97 18.91
C ASP A 233 27.92 5.52 17.45
N GLN A 234 26.92 4.69 17.09
CA GLN A 234 26.78 4.22 15.71
C GLN A 234 26.56 5.39 14.75
N GLU A 235 27.38 5.43 13.72
CA GLU A 235 27.45 6.49 12.73
C GLU A 235 27.39 5.93 11.32
N ALA A 236 26.76 6.66 10.39
CA ALA A 236 26.81 6.41 8.97
C ALA A 236 27.11 7.71 8.24
N PHE A 237 28.21 7.76 7.53
CA PHE A 237 28.64 8.89 6.71
C PHE A 237 28.48 10.24 7.43
N GLY A 238 28.97 10.33 8.68
CA GLY A 238 28.96 11.53 9.52
C GLY A 238 27.63 11.78 10.27
N ILE A 239 26.59 10.98 10.08
CA ILE A 239 25.32 11.12 10.81
C ILE A 239 25.19 10.08 11.91
N ARG A 240 24.70 10.52 13.09
CA ARG A 240 24.31 9.70 14.23
C ARG A 240 22.81 9.84 14.52
N GLY A 241 22.20 8.76 15.00
CA GLY A 241 20.83 8.81 15.46
C GLY A 241 20.68 9.61 16.76
N ARG A 242 19.81 10.61 16.79
CA ARG A 242 19.54 11.49 17.94
C ARG A 242 18.41 10.98 18.83
N SER A 243 17.46 10.23 18.26
CA SER A 243 16.37 9.58 19.01
C SER A 243 16.53 8.06 19.00
N ALA A 244 15.80 7.35 19.85
CA ALA A 244 15.80 5.89 19.88
C ALA A 244 15.40 5.31 18.52
N GLU A 245 14.36 5.88 17.89
CA GLU A 245 13.88 5.45 16.59
C GLU A 245 14.93 5.67 15.48
N GLN A 246 15.64 6.82 15.50
CA GLN A 246 16.73 7.08 14.53
C GLN A 246 17.91 6.14 14.71
N ARG A 247 18.24 5.77 15.96
CA ARG A 247 19.31 4.81 16.25
C ARG A 247 18.94 3.40 15.78
N ILE A 248 17.70 2.96 16.01
CA ILE A 248 17.17 1.71 15.47
C ILE A 248 17.13 1.75 13.93
N ALA A 249 16.68 2.85 13.33
CA ALA A 249 16.70 3.02 11.87
C ALA A 249 18.11 2.85 11.32
N LEU A 250 19.10 3.47 11.95
CA LEU A 250 20.49 3.40 11.53
C LEU A 250 21.07 1.99 11.69
N ASP A 251 20.77 1.30 12.81
CA ASP A 251 21.18 -0.08 13.04
C ASP A 251 20.60 -1.05 11.99
N ILE A 252 19.32 -0.88 11.62
CA ILE A 252 18.68 -1.65 10.54
C ILE A 252 19.30 -1.30 9.17
N LEU A 253 19.52 -0.02 8.88
CA LEU A 253 20.09 0.44 7.61
C LEU A 253 21.54 -0.03 7.40
N LEU A 254 22.30 -0.20 8.46
CA LEU A 254 23.70 -0.63 8.41
C LEU A 254 23.87 -2.16 8.45
N ASP A 255 22.81 -2.89 8.74
CA ASP A 255 22.82 -4.36 8.78
C ASP A 255 22.66 -4.94 7.36
N PRO A 256 23.66 -5.61 6.78
CA PRO A 256 23.60 -6.15 5.44
C PRO A 256 22.61 -7.31 5.27
N GLN A 257 22.15 -7.91 6.36
CA GLN A 257 21.16 -9.00 6.32
C GLN A 257 19.75 -8.50 6.04
N VAL A 258 19.46 -7.21 6.29
CA VAL A 258 18.13 -6.62 6.08
C VAL A 258 18.02 -6.10 4.64
N GLY A 259 17.28 -6.81 3.80
CA GLY A 259 17.14 -6.48 2.37
C GLY A 259 16.11 -5.40 2.06
N ILE A 260 15.09 -5.25 2.89
CA ILE A 260 14.00 -4.27 2.72
C ILE A 260 13.85 -3.48 4.01
N VAL A 261 14.02 -2.16 3.93
CA VAL A 261 13.84 -1.25 5.07
C VAL A 261 12.71 -0.28 4.79
N SER A 262 11.78 -0.13 5.73
CA SER A 262 10.72 0.86 5.66
C SER A 262 10.90 1.89 6.78
N MET A 263 11.00 3.17 6.42
CA MET A 263 11.10 4.27 7.38
C MET A 263 9.92 5.21 7.22
N GLY A 264 8.99 5.15 8.20
CA GLY A 264 7.87 6.07 8.32
C GLY A 264 8.23 7.33 9.11
N GLY A 265 7.38 8.36 9.01
CA GLY A 265 7.47 9.54 9.86
C GLY A 265 7.12 10.83 9.13
N ARG A 266 6.85 11.89 9.88
CA ARG A 266 6.53 13.21 9.32
C ARG A 266 7.74 13.85 8.62
N ALA A 267 7.48 14.89 7.82
CA ALA A 267 8.55 15.69 7.26
C ALA A 267 9.50 16.20 8.36
N GLY A 268 10.81 16.28 8.06
CA GLY A 268 11.80 16.79 9.01
C GLY A 268 12.25 15.80 10.10
N THR A 269 11.81 14.56 10.09
CA THR A 269 12.26 13.52 11.06
C THR A 269 13.59 12.87 10.70
N GLY A 270 14.20 13.22 9.54
CA GLY A 270 15.53 12.73 9.13
C GLY A 270 15.52 11.47 8.25
N LYS A 271 14.35 10.97 7.80
CA LYS A 271 14.25 9.74 6.98
C LYS A 271 15.20 9.72 5.78
N SER A 272 15.06 10.71 4.89
CA SER A 272 15.84 10.77 3.65
C SER A 272 17.33 10.98 3.92
N ALA A 273 17.70 11.77 4.95
CA ALA A 273 19.09 11.96 5.36
C ALA A 273 19.71 10.66 5.86
N LEU A 274 19.03 9.93 6.75
CA LEU A 274 19.52 8.64 7.26
C LEU A 274 19.68 7.62 6.13
N ALA A 275 18.68 7.53 5.21
CA ALA A 275 18.75 6.61 4.07
C ALA A 275 19.91 6.94 3.13
N LEU A 276 20.11 8.22 2.79
CA LEU A 276 21.18 8.67 1.90
C LEU A 276 22.57 8.42 2.55
N CYS A 277 22.75 8.78 3.81
CA CYS A 277 24.02 8.58 4.49
C CYS A 277 24.35 7.09 4.67
N ALA A 278 23.37 6.25 5.01
CA ALA A 278 23.57 4.80 5.06
C ALA A 278 23.89 4.22 3.68
N GLY A 279 23.29 4.75 2.60
CA GLY A 279 23.62 4.36 1.23
C GLY A 279 25.03 4.74 0.83
N LEU A 280 25.48 5.98 1.14
CA LEU A 280 26.83 6.43 0.87
C LEU A 280 27.86 5.66 1.70
N GLU A 281 27.59 5.40 2.97
CA GLU A 281 28.38 4.53 3.85
C GLU A 281 28.56 3.14 3.22
N ALA A 282 27.47 2.54 2.74
CA ALA A 282 27.47 1.21 2.13
C ALA A 282 28.28 1.16 0.82
N VAL A 283 28.32 2.26 0.04
CA VAL A 283 29.01 2.32 -1.26
C VAL A 283 30.46 2.77 -1.09
N MET A 284 30.73 3.84 -0.36
CA MET A 284 32.03 4.46 -0.31
C MET A 284 32.94 3.82 0.74
N GLU A 285 32.43 3.61 1.96
CA GLU A 285 33.25 3.15 3.08
C GLU A 285 33.24 1.60 3.16
N ARG A 286 32.05 0.97 3.09
CA ARG A 286 31.94 -0.47 3.27
C ARG A 286 32.03 -1.28 1.97
N GLN A 287 31.91 -0.64 0.82
CA GLN A 287 31.96 -1.25 -0.52
C GLN A 287 31.02 -2.46 -0.70
N LEU A 288 29.88 -2.41 -0.01
CA LEU A 288 28.85 -3.46 -0.09
C LEU A 288 28.04 -3.39 -1.38
N HIS A 289 27.92 -2.20 -1.95
CA HIS A 289 27.18 -1.92 -3.20
C HIS A 289 28.04 -1.03 -4.11
N LYS A 290 27.72 -1.03 -5.41
CA LYS A 290 28.45 -0.19 -6.40
C LYS A 290 27.91 1.23 -6.46
N LYS A 291 26.62 1.42 -6.18
CA LYS A 291 25.97 2.73 -6.27
C LYS A 291 24.74 2.87 -5.39
N VAL A 292 24.42 4.10 -5.06
CA VAL A 292 23.13 4.51 -4.49
C VAL A 292 22.22 4.94 -5.64
N MET A 293 21.00 4.42 -5.67
CA MET A 293 19.98 4.82 -6.64
C MET A 293 18.76 5.38 -5.91
N VAL A 294 18.45 6.66 -6.14
CA VAL A 294 17.30 7.32 -5.52
C VAL A 294 16.17 7.43 -6.55
N PHE A 295 15.06 6.81 -6.27
CA PHE A 295 13.83 6.92 -7.07
C PHE A 295 12.82 7.79 -6.34
N ARG A 296 12.27 8.77 -7.07
CA ARG A 296 11.17 9.61 -6.57
C ARG A 296 9.96 9.53 -7.50
N PRO A 297 8.74 9.44 -6.93
CA PRO A 297 7.53 9.58 -7.73
C PRO A 297 7.44 10.99 -8.33
N LEU A 298 7.03 11.07 -9.60
CA LEU A 298 6.79 12.34 -10.27
C LEU A 298 5.29 12.67 -10.16
N TYR A 299 4.90 13.36 -9.11
CA TYR A 299 3.56 13.93 -8.99
C TYR A 299 3.66 15.44 -9.05
N ALA A 300 2.96 16.04 -10.01
CA ALA A 300 2.85 17.49 -10.09
C ALA A 300 1.94 17.99 -8.96
N VAL A 301 2.41 18.98 -8.22
CA VAL A 301 1.58 19.72 -7.28
C VAL A 301 0.43 20.36 -8.05
N GLY A 302 -0.84 19.98 -7.73
CA GLY A 302 -2.02 20.52 -8.41
C GLY A 302 -2.56 19.68 -9.59
N GLY A 303 -2.05 18.46 -9.83
CA GLY A 303 -2.66 17.50 -10.77
C GLY A 303 -2.41 17.78 -12.26
N GLN A 304 -1.42 18.62 -12.59
CA GLN A 304 -1.01 18.84 -13.99
C GLN A 304 -0.04 17.76 -14.46
N ASP A 305 -0.30 17.17 -15.64
CA ASP A 305 0.61 16.20 -16.27
C ASP A 305 1.94 16.87 -16.64
N LEU A 306 3.05 16.27 -16.22
CA LEU A 306 4.43 16.70 -16.53
C LEU A 306 4.79 16.70 -18.02
N GLY A 307 3.90 16.22 -18.89
CA GLY A 307 4.13 16.10 -20.33
C GLY A 307 4.39 17.42 -21.09
N TYR A 308 4.13 18.56 -20.47
CA TYR A 308 4.17 19.89 -21.14
C TYR A 308 5.23 20.85 -20.61
N LEU A 309 6.17 20.41 -19.77
CA LEU A 309 7.29 21.28 -19.40
C LEU A 309 8.29 21.37 -20.57
N PRO A 310 8.63 22.60 -21.03
CA PRO A 310 9.67 22.78 -22.05
C PRO A 310 11.04 22.43 -21.47
N GLY A 311 11.88 21.76 -22.24
CA GLY A 311 13.22 21.34 -21.87
C GLY A 311 13.50 19.88 -22.17
N ASP A 312 14.77 19.48 -22.12
CA ASP A 312 15.16 18.07 -22.22
C ASP A 312 14.84 17.29 -20.94
N GLU A 313 15.11 15.98 -20.92
CA GLU A 313 14.83 15.14 -19.74
C GLU A 313 15.63 15.59 -18.51
N GLY A 314 16.84 16.14 -18.70
CA GLY A 314 17.70 16.66 -17.63
C GLY A 314 17.11 17.92 -16.99
N ASP A 315 16.61 18.87 -17.81
CA ASP A 315 15.97 20.10 -17.32
C ASP A 315 14.68 19.82 -16.54
N LYS A 316 13.92 18.81 -16.95
CA LYS A 316 12.69 18.39 -16.26
C LYS A 316 12.96 17.71 -14.92
N MET A 317 14.13 17.11 -14.76
CA MET A 317 14.55 16.41 -13.53
C MET A 317 15.18 17.34 -12.50
N ALA A 318 15.67 18.52 -12.88
CA ALA A 318 16.38 19.45 -12.01
C ALA A 318 15.64 19.75 -10.68
N PRO A 319 14.33 20.05 -10.65
CA PRO A 319 13.64 20.37 -9.40
C PRO A 319 13.54 19.17 -8.44
N TRP A 320 13.45 17.93 -8.96
CA TRP A 320 13.31 16.70 -8.17
C TRP A 320 14.64 16.22 -7.62
N GLY A 321 15.69 16.33 -8.42
CA GLY A 321 17.07 16.07 -7.99
C GLY A 321 17.52 17.05 -6.93
N GLN A 322 17.10 18.32 -7.03
CA GLN A 322 17.50 19.37 -6.10
C GLN A 322 17.15 19.04 -4.64
N ALA A 323 15.98 18.52 -4.35
CA ALA A 323 15.58 18.14 -2.98
C ALA A 323 16.49 17.06 -2.36
N VAL A 324 17.01 16.12 -3.17
CA VAL A 324 17.97 15.11 -2.73
C VAL A 324 19.33 15.75 -2.51
N LEU A 325 19.77 16.63 -3.42
CA LEU A 325 21.03 17.36 -3.30
C LEU A 325 21.03 18.31 -2.09
N ASP A 326 19.91 19.00 -1.83
CA ASP A 326 19.76 19.86 -0.65
C ASP A 326 19.89 19.03 0.65
N THR A 327 19.32 17.84 0.68
CA THR A 327 19.48 16.91 1.80
C THR A 327 20.94 16.51 1.96
N LEU A 328 21.63 16.16 0.88
CA LEU A 328 23.06 15.81 0.92
C LEU A 328 23.93 16.99 1.35
N THR A 329 23.66 18.20 0.85
CA THR A 329 24.39 19.43 1.21
C THR A 329 24.25 19.75 2.71
N SER A 330 23.14 19.33 3.35
CA SER A 330 22.97 19.51 4.79
C SER A 330 23.79 18.56 5.65
N VAL A 331 24.32 17.47 5.06
CA VAL A 331 25.04 16.40 5.79
C VAL A 331 26.49 16.22 5.36
N THR A 332 26.87 16.68 4.15
CA THR A 332 28.23 16.61 3.63
C THR A 332 28.56 17.85 2.80
N ASN A 333 29.85 18.01 2.42
CA ASN A 333 30.27 19.13 1.61
C ASN A 333 30.10 18.90 0.11
N ASN A 334 30.04 19.99 -0.67
CA ASN A 334 29.81 19.93 -2.11
C ASN A 334 30.87 19.13 -2.88
N TYR A 335 32.11 19.13 -2.40
CA TYR A 335 33.21 18.37 -3.04
C TYR A 335 32.91 16.86 -3.03
N VAL A 336 32.43 16.33 -1.92
CA VAL A 336 32.03 14.90 -1.82
C VAL A 336 30.84 14.60 -2.72
N ILE A 337 29.87 15.51 -2.78
CA ILE A 337 28.70 15.34 -3.65
C ILE A 337 29.14 15.29 -5.12
N GLU A 338 29.99 16.21 -5.57
CA GLU A 338 30.50 16.24 -6.93
C GLU A 338 31.34 14.99 -7.26
N GLU A 339 32.15 14.51 -6.32
CA GLU A 339 32.91 13.28 -6.49
C GLU A 339 32.00 12.04 -6.65
N VAL A 340 31.01 11.89 -5.80
CA VAL A 340 30.08 10.78 -5.83
C VAL A 340 29.28 10.77 -7.14
N MET A 341 28.83 11.95 -7.60
CA MET A 341 28.11 12.11 -8.86
C MET A 341 29.01 11.83 -10.08
N SER A 342 30.22 12.38 -10.10
CA SER A 342 31.16 12.20 -11.22
C SER A 342 31.62 10.76 -11.39
N ARG A 343 31.71 10.00 -10.30
CA ARG A 343 32.05 8.57 -10.31
C ARG A 343 30.82 7.67 -10.62
N GLY A 344 29.62 8.24 -10.79
CA GLY A 344 28.39 7.47 -11.03
C GLY A 344 27.96 6.62 -9.83
N MET A 345 28.43 6.97 -8.62
CA MET A 345 28.08 6.27 -7.38
C MET A 345 26.71 6.70 -6.81
N LEU A 346 26.15 7.81 -7.32
CA LEU A 346 24.80 8.28 -6.98
C LEU A 346 24.04 8.57 -8.28
N GLU A 347 22.89 7.92 -8.42
CA GLU A 347 21.94 8.17 -9.49
C GLU A 347 20.59 8.62 -8.90
N ILE A 348 20.05 9.75 -9.37
CA ILE A 348 18.72 10.25 -8.99
C ILE A 348 17.82 10.14 -10.20
N LEU A 349 16.73 9.38 -10.09
CA LEU A 349 15.92 8.98 -11.22
C LEU A 349 14.42 9.11 -10.92
N PRO A 350 13.60 9.46 -11.90
CA PRO A 350 12.15 9.31 -11.76
C PRO A 350 11.78 7.83 -11.66
N LEU A 351 10.76 7.54 -10.87
CA LEU A 351 10.33 6.16 -10.63
C LEU A 351 9.89 5.43 -11.92
N THR A 352 9.43 6.17 -12.92
CA THR A 352 9.07 5.62 -14.26
C THR A 352 10.24 4.88 -14.91
N HIS A 353 11.48 5.27 -14.62
CA HIS A 353 12.70 4.65 -15.14
C HIS A 353 13.07 3.31 -14.51
N ILE A 354 12.35 2.87 -13.48
CA ILE A 354 12.55 1.54 -12.88
C ILE A 354 12.06 0.41 -13.79
N ARG A 355 11.12 0.73 -14.70
CA ARG A 355 10.57 -0.27 -15.65
C ARG A 355 11.65 -0.68 -16.65
N GLY A 356 11.82 -1.99 -16.85
CA GLY A 356 12.82 -2.55 -17.78
C GLY A 356 14.24 -2.64 -17.22
N ARG A 357 14.51 -2.14 -16.00
CA ARG A 357 15.80 -2.31 -15.33
C ARG A 357 15.74 -3.45 -14.32
N SER A 358 16.84 -4.18 -14.20
CA SER A 358 17.14 -5.03 -13.05
C SER A 358 18.18 -4.31 -12.20
N LEU A 359 17.91 -4.17 -10.91
CA LEU A 359 18.78 -3.44 -9.99
C LEU A 359 19.71 -4.43 -9.31
N HIS A 360 20.97 -4.42 -9.70
CA HIS A 360 22.02 -5.27 -9.15
C HIS A 360 23.10 -4.44 -8.47
N ASP A 361 23.69 -4.96 -7.40
CA ASP A 361 24.78 -4.33 -6.65
C ASP A 361 24.45 -2.88 -6.22
N ALA A 362 23.19 -2.61 -5.89
CA ALA A 362 22.69 -1.26 -5.67
C ALA A 362 22.03 -1.09 -4.29
N PHE A 363 22.31 0.05 -3.66
CA PHE A 363 21.54 0.54 -2.52
C PHE A 363 20.44 1.44 -3.06
N VAL A 364 19.21 0.92 -3.09
CA VAL A 364 18.05 1.58 -3.71
C VAL A 364 17.25 2.32 -2.66
N ILE A 365 16.97 3.60 -2.88
CA ILE A 365 16.10 4.42 -2.03
C ILE A 365 14.87 4.80 -2.85
N VAL A 366 13.70 4.49 -2.35
CA VAL A 366 12.42 4.98 -2.88
C VAL A 366 11.90 6.04 -1.94
N ASP A 367 12.14 7.29 -2.31
CA ASP A 367 11.76 8.45 -1.50
C ASP A 367 10.30 8.85 -1.81
N GLU A 368 9.56 9.36 -0.79
CA GLU A 368 8.14 9.69 -0.87
C GLU A 368 7.25 8.50 -1.31
N ALA A 369 7.57 7.31 -0.80
CA ALA A 369 6.92 6.06 -1.21
C ALA A 369 5.43 5.99 -0.83
N GLN A 370 4.91 6.84 0.08
CA GLN A 370 3.48 6.93 0.42
C GLN A 370 2.61 7.33 -0.78
N SER A 371 3.21 7.96 -1.78
CA SER A 371 2.51 8.35 -3.01
C SER A 371 2.37 7.20 -4.02
N LEU A 372 2.90 6.00 -3.70
CA LEU A 372 2.89 4.85 -4.60
C LEU A 372 1.68 3.96 -4.38
N GLU A 373 1.00 3.66 -5.47
CA GLU A 373 0.03 2.57 -5.49
C GLU A 373 0.72 1.22 -5.25
N ARG A 374 0.01 0.29 -4.61
CA ARG A 374 0.50 -1.05 -4.27
C ARG A 374 1.19 -1.76 -5.43
N ASN A 375 0.64 -1.67 -6.65
CA ASN A 375 1.22 -2.35 -7.82
C ASN A 375 2.54 -1.74 -8.28
N VAL A 376 2.67 -0.42 -8.15
CA VAL A 376 3.92 0.28 -8.47
C VAL A 376 4.99 -0.15 -7.48
N LEU A 377 4.66 -0.20 -6.19
CA LEU A 377 5.59 -0.67 -5.16
C LEU A 377 5.99 -2.14 -5.34
N LEU A 378 5.04 -3.03 -5.66
CA LEU A 378 5.33 -4.42 -6.00
C LEU A 378 6.24 -4.54 -7.23
N THR A 379 6.06 -3.66 -8.23
CA THR A 379 6.96 -3.59 -9.38
C THR A 379 8.38 -3.20 -8.95
N VAL A 380 8.54 -2.21 -8.06
CA VAL A 380 9.84 -1.84 -7.50
C VAL A 380 10.49 -3.03 -6.81
N LEU A 381 9.78 -3.67 -5.87
CA LEU A 381 10.30 -4.80 -5.10
C LEU A 381 10.68 -5.99 -6.00
N SER A 382 9.94 -6.24 -7.08
CA SER A 382 10.23 -7.32 -8.04
C SER A 382 11.45 -7.04 -8.93
N ARG A 383 12.01 -5.82 -8.92
CA ARG A 383 13.20 -5.42 -9.69
C ARG A 383 14.48 -5.46 -8.87
N ILE A 384 14.37 -5.61 -7.56
CA ILE A 384 15.53 -5.75 -6.68
C ILE A 384 16.23 -7.08 -7.03
N GLY A 385 17.42 -6.94 -7.56
CA GLY A 385 18.24 -8.06 -8.00
C GLY A 385 19.29 -8.47 -6.97
N GLN A 386 20.22 -9.30 -7.42
CA GLN A 386 21.26 -9.85 -6.58
C GLN A 386 22.13 -8.73 -5.98
N ASN A 387 22.52 -8.91 -4.72
CA ASN A 387 23.37 -7.99 -3.96
C ASN A 387 22.82 -6.55 -3.90
N SER A 388 21.48 -6.41 -3.87
CA SER A 388 20.84 -5.11 -3.74
C SER A 388 19.85 -5.10 -2.58
N ARG A 389 19.61 -3.91 -2.04
CA ARG A 389 18.63 -3.68 -1.01
C ARG A 389 17.76 -2.48 -1.35
N VAL A 390 16.60 -2.37 -0.72
CA VAL A 390 15.70 -1.25 -0.91
C VAL A 390 15.30 -0.60 0.40
N VAL A 391 15.31 0.71 0.41
CA VAL A 391 14.85 1.56 1.51
C VAL A 391 13.66 2.36 1.03
N LEU A 392 12.54 2.26 1.73
CA LEU A 392 11.29 2.98 1.46
C LEU A 392 11.16 4.08 2.50
N THR A 393 11.29 5.35 2.10
CA THR A 393 10.98 6.47 3.00
C THR A 393 9.58 6.98 2.71
N HIS A 394 8.76 7.22 3.75
CA HIS A 394 7.38 7.60 3.54
C HIS A 394 6.82 8.47 4.67
N ASP A 395 5.86 9.32 4.32
CA ASP A 395 5.07 10.12 5.25
C ASP A 395 3.57 9.93 4.99
N VAL A 396 2.90 9.20 5.88
CA VAL A 396 1.47 8.88 5.72
C VAL A 396 0.59 10.13 5.84
N ALA A 397 1.09 11.20 6.47
CA ALA A 397 0.37 12.47 6.60
C ALA A 397 0.48 13.36 5.34
N GLN A 398 1.52 13.15 4.51
CA GLN A 398 1.75 13.89 3.27
C GLN A 398 1.45 13.01 2.07
N ARG A 399 0.23 13.06 1.56
CA ARG A 399 -0.18 12.31 0.37
C ARG A 399 -0.49 13.26 -0.76
N ASP A 400 0.47 13.47 -1.65
CA ASP A 400 0.30 14.30 -2.85
C ASP A 400 -0.55 13.59 -3.90
N ASN A 401 -0.56 12.25 -3.91
CA ASN A 401 -1.40 11.45 -4.78
C ASN A 401 -2.72 11.10 -4.10
N LEU A 402 -3.74 11.89 -4.34
CA LEU A 402 -5.10 11.68 -3.81
C LEU A 402 -5.74 10.35 -4.27
N ARG A 403 -5.21 9.72 -5.34
CA ARG A 403 -5.70 8.42 -5.84
C ARG A 403 -5.26 7.25 -4.98
N VAL A 404 -4.15 7.36 -4.25
CA VAL A 404 -3.64 6.28 -3.38
C VAL A 404 -4.56 6.08 -2.17
N GLY A 405 -5.11 7.16 -1.61
CA GLY A 405 -6.09 7.11 -0.54
C GLY A 405 -5.72 6.15 0.60
N ARG A 406 -6.62 5.21 0.88
CA ARG A 406 -6.43 4.13 1.87
C ARG A 406 -5.67 2.90 1.32
N TYR A 407 -5.29 2.91 0.04
CA TYR A 407 -4.57 1.81 -0.66
C TYR A 407 -3.07 2.00 -0.62
N ASP A 408 -2.54 2.43 0.48
CA ASP A 408 -1.14 2.68 0.72
C ASP A 408 -0.33 1.38 0.52
N GLY A 409 0.44 1.35 -0.57
CA GLY A 409 1.30 0.22 -0.88
C GLY A 409 2.33 -0.05 0.20
N VAL A 410 2.82 1.01 0.88
CA VAL A 410 3.81 0.89 1.94
C VAL A 410 3.19 0.29 3.20
N ALA A 411 1.99 0.74 3.61
CA ALA A 411 1.28 0.14 4.74
C ALA A 411 1.04 -1.37 4.51
N ALA A 412 0.67 -1.75 3.28
CA ALA A 412 0.50 -3.15 2.91
C ALA A 412 1.80 -3.97 3.02
N VAL A 413 2.94 -3.38 2.63
CA VAL A 413 4.26 -4.02 2.77
C VAL A 413 4.64 -4.19 4.23
N VAL A 414 4.47 -3.14 5.05
CA VAL A 414 4.77 -3.16 6.48
C VAL A 414 3.99 -4.27 7.19
N GLU A 415 2.68 -4.33 6.98
CA GLU A 415 1.84 -5.34 7.65
C GLU A 415 2.13 -6.78 7.19
N ARG A 416 2.41 -6.97 5.89
CA ARG A 416 2.65 -8.32 5.35
C ARG A 416 4.03 -8.87 5.60
N LEU A 417 5.04 -8.00 5.68
CA LEU A 417 6.43 -8.40 5.91
C LEU A 417 6.86 -8.27 7.37
N ARG A 418 5.98 -7.80 8.25
CA ARG A 418 6.23 -7.70 9.68
C ARG A 418 6.72 -9.03 10.25
N GLY A 419 7.89 -9.00 10.89
CA GLY A 419 8.53 -10.19 11.46
C GLY A 419 9.28 -11.08 10.46
N HIS A 420 9.40 -10.67 9.19
CA HIS A 420 10.22 -11.39 8.22
C HIS A 420 11.70 -11.00 8.38
N ASP A 421 12.62 -11.97 8.36
CA ASP A 421 14.07 -11.77 8.60
C ASP A 421 14.74 -10.75 7.66
N LEU A 422 14.23 -10.58 6.45
CA LEU A 422 14.77 -9.62 5.48
C LEU A 422 14.11 -8.25 5.56
N PHE A 423 13.17 -8.02 6.48
CA PHE A 423 12.40 -6.79 6.54
C PHE A 423 12.49 -6.08 7.89
N GLY A 424 12.92 -4.81 7.87
CA GLY A 424 12.88 -3.93 9.04
C GLY A 424 11.98 -2.72 8.82
N HIS A 425 11.22 -2.34 9.85
CA HIS A 425 10.38 -1.14 9.83
C HIS A 425 10.59 -0.31 11.08
N VAL A 426 10.65 1.02 10.90
CA VAL A 426 10.63 1.97 12.00
C VAL A 426 9.92 3.26 11.61
N THR A 427 9.11 3.81 12.52
CA THR A 427 8.47 5.12 12.36
C THR A 427 9.17 6.14 13.24
N LEU A 428 9.72 7.19 12.63
CA LEU A 428 10.38 8.30 13.31
C LEU A 428 9.31 9.30 13.78
N THR A 429 9.22 9.53 15.09
CA THR A 429 8.17 10.35 15.69
C THR A 429 8.61 11.78 15.97
N ARG A 430 9.91 12.01 16.24
CA ARG A 430 10.45 13.33 16.58
C ARG A 430 10.91 14.09 15.35
N SER A 431 10.41 15.34 15.20
CA SER A 431 10.93 16.27 14.19
C SER A 431 12.18 16.96 14.68
N GLU A 432 13.23 17.00 13.85
CA GLU A 432 14.51 17.69 14.10
C GLU A 432 14.55 19.10 13.48
N ARG A 433 13.44 19.54 12.87
CA ARG A 433 13.33 20.88 12.27
C ARG A 433 12.91 21.96 13.28
N SER A 434 13.00 23.21 12.85
CA SER A 434 12.79 24.39 13.72
C SER A 434 11.38 24.45 14.35
N PRO A 435 11.21 25.17 15.49
CA PRO A 435 9.93 25.35 16.17
C PRO A 435 8.81 25.94 15.29
N ILE A 436 9.17 26.65 14.20
CA ILE A 436 8.20 27.27 13.27
C ILE A 436 7.40 26.21 12.47
N GLU A 437 8.01 25.06 12.15
CA GLU A 437 7.30 23.98 11.45
C GLU A 437 6.34 23.21 12.37
N ILE A 438 6.64 23.13 13.65
CA ILE A 438 5.75 22.52 14.65
C ILE A 438 4.44 23.31 14.77
N GLY A 439 4.49 24.65 14.64
CA GLY A 439 3.31 25.51 14.67
C GLY A 439 2.35 25.34 13.48
N ARG A 440 2.84 24.92 12.29
CA ARG A 440 1.99 24.65 11.11
C ARG A 440 1.26 23.32 11.16
N ALA A 441 1.65 22.40 12.02
CA ALA A 441 0.98 21.10 12.18
C ALA A 441 -0.26 21.17 13.10
N HIS A 442 -0.52 22.33 13.70
CA HIS A 442 -1.66 22.55 14.62
C HIS A 442 -2.69 23.57 14.08
N VAL A 443 -2.61 23.97 12.79
CA VAL A 443 -3.60 24.87 12.16
C VAL A 443 -4.40 24.12 11.10
#